data_84eaf10908b1d17cbeca227345c00494
#
_entry.id   84eaf10908b1d17cbeca227345c00494
#
_cell.length_a   1.000
_cell.length_b   1.000
_cell.length_c   1.000
_cell.angle_alpha   90.00
_cell.angle_beta   90.00
_cell.angle_gamma   90.00
#
_symmetry.space_group_name_H-M   'P 1'
#
loop_
_entity.id
_entity.type
_entity.pdbx_description
1 polymer ?
#
loop_
_entity_poly.entity_id
_entity_poly.type
_entity_poly.pdbx_seq_one_letter_code
_entity_poly.pdbx_strand_id
1 'polypeptide(L)'
;MNRLRVAAVLLVAFLGATGASANTLVSTNPISGSTLSISPTNVTVTGQVTLLTDAPDASSITVTDPNGARVDDGTIYVVDMSATVGVKPLTETGMYTVTYSLAAEGDAPLEGSFTFKYMAPSSISPTEPTPEPSQSQTPASSSFGTNIFIIILLVLAVFVTVGLSLYARKLFSER
;
A
#
# COMPACT_ATOMS: atom_id res chain seq x y z
N MET A 1 -7.67 -27.69 -55.03
CA MET A 1 -6.52 -28.07 -54.20
C MET A 1 -5.86 -26.90 -53.45
N ASN A 2 -5.89 -25.66 -53.96
CA ASN A 2 -5.20 -24.52 -53.30
C ASN A 2 -5.89 -24.00 -52.05
N ARG A 3 -7.21 -24.08 -51.95
CA ARG A 3 -7.97 -23.56 -50.78
C ARG A 3 -7.71 -24.38 -49.50
N LEU A 4 -7.49 -25.69 -49.65
CA LEU A 4 -7.20 -26.57 -48.52
C LEU A 4 -5.79 -26.34 -47.96
N ARG A 5 -4.83 -26.02 -48.83
CA ARG A 5 -3.43 -25.72 -48.44
C ARG A 5 -3.33 -24.36 -47.71
N VAL A 6 -4.11 -23.34 -48.12
CA VAL A 6 -4.15 -22.04 -47.47
C VAL A 6 -4.80 -22.16 -46.10
N ALA A 7 -5.88 -22.93 -45.94
CA ALA A 7 -6.51 -23.17 -44.65
C ALA A 7 -5.57 -23.91 -43.67
N ALA A 8 -4.78 -24.87 -44.15
CA ALA A 8 -3.81 -25.58 -43.32
C ALA A 8 -2.66 -24.67 -42.82
N VAL A 9 -2.18 -23.76 -43.67
CA VAL A 9 -1.13 -22.79 -43.30
C VAL A 9 -1.66 -21.78 -42.30
N LEU A 10 -2.89 -21.30 -42.46
CA LEU A 10 -3.53 -20.41 -41.47
C LEU A 10 -3.78 -21.10 -40.12
N LEU A 11 -4.13 -22.38 -40.11
CA LEU A 11 -4.36 -23.14 -38.87
C LEU A 11 -3.04 -23.35 -38.10
N VAL A 12 -1.93 -23.61 -38.79
CA VAL A 12 -0.60 -23.79 -38.17
C VAL A 12 -0.07 -22.46 -37.62
N ALA A 13 -0.36 -21.31 -38.26
CA ALA A 13 0.02 -19.98 -37.76
C ALA A 13 -0.74 -19.60 -36.48
N PHE A 14 -1.94 -20.15 -36.27
CA PHE A 14 -2.73 -19.85 -35.07
C PHE A 14 -2.33 -20.70 -33.83
N LEU A 15 -1.69 -21.86 -34.04
CA LEU A 15 -1.20 -22.71 -32.94
C LEU A 15 0.15 -22.26 -32.36
N GLY A 16 0.82 -21.28 -32.97
CA GLY A 16 2.15 -20.81 -32.56
C GLY A 16 2.14 -19.62 -31.60
N ALA A 17 0.98 -19.12 -31.18
CA ALA A 17 0.90 -18.10 -30.13
C ALA A 17 1.05 -18.78 -28.76
N THR A 18 2.27 -19.21 -28.43
CA THR A 18 2.64 -19.45 -27.03
C THR A 18 2.47 -18.09 -26.33
N GLY A 19 1.45 -17.97 -25.48
CA GLY A 19 1.30 -16.80 -24.65
C GLY A 19 2.58 -16.61 -23.84
N ALA A 20 3.35 -15.57 -24.16
CA ALA A 20 4.42 -15.12 -23.29
C ALA A 20 3.74 -14.77 -21.97
N SER A 21 3.97 -15.57 -20.93
CA SER A 21 3.61 -15.21 -19.57
C SER A 21 4.39 -13.94 -19.26
N ALA A 22 3.73 -12.79 -19.26
CA ALA A 22 4.37 -11.55 -18.86
C ALA A 22 4.63 -11.64 -17.35
N ASN A 23 5.88 -11.46 -16.95
CA ASN A 23 6.22 -11.28 -15.54
C ASN A 23 5.39 -10.13 -14.99
N THR A 24 4.69 -10.35 -13.88
CA THR A 24 3.77 -9.37 -13.30
C THR A 24 4.28 -8.86 -11.97
N LEU A 25 4.00 -7.59 -11.69
CA LEU A 25 4.29 -6.96 -10.41
C LEU A 25 3.42 -7.59 -9.31
N VAL A 26 4.05 -8.07 -8.25
CA VAL A 26 3.38 -8.62 -7.06
C VAL A 26 3.21 -7.57 -5.98
N SER A 27 4.30 -6.85 -5.66
CA SER A 27 4.26 -5.84 -4.61
C SER A 27 5.38 -4.81 -4.76
N THR A 28 5.21 -3.66 -4.11
CA THR A 28 6.22 -2.62 -3.99
C THR A 28 6.35 -2.18 -2.54
N ASN A 29 7.55 -1.77 -2.16
CA ASN A 29 7.81 -1.04 -0.92
C ASN A 29 8.65 0.20 -1.25
N PRO A 30 8.15 1.43 -1.06
CA PRO A 30 6.81 1.77 -0.54
C PRO A 30 5.66 1.23 -1.39
N ILE A 31 4.49 1.04 -0.75
CA ILE A 31 3.29 0.59 -1.47
C ILE A 31 2.92 1.63 -2.53
N SER A 32 2.64 1.19 -3.74
CA SER A 32 2.20 2.05 -4.84
C SER A 32 1.01 2.94 -4.45
N GLY A 33 1.12 4.24 -4.69
CA GLY A 33 0.10 5.24 -4.33
C GLY A 33 0.05 5.62 -2.84
N SER A 34 0.92 5.07 -1.98
CA SER A 34 0.93 5.39 -0.55
C SER A 34 1.47 6.79 -0.26
N THR A 35 1.12 7.29 0.93
CA THR A 35 1.68 8.54 1.48
C THR A 35 2.56 8.22 2.67
N LEU A 36 3.79 8.70 2.66
CA LEU A 36 4.80 8.51 3.69
C LEU A 36 5.06 9.83 4.43
N SER A 37 5.19 9.76 5.75
CA SER A 37 5.67 10.86 6.60
C SER A 37 7.14 10.69 7.01
N ILE A 38 7.71 9.51 6.76
CA ILE A 38 9.11 9.20 7.02
C ILE A 38 9.77 8.88 5.69
N SER A 39 10.97 9.43 5.44
CA SER A 39 11.76 9.13 4.26
C SER A 39 12.10 7.63 4.22
N PRO A 40 11.77 6.90 3.16
CA PRO A 40 12.20 5.52 3.00
C PRO A 40 13.72 5.50 2.75
N THR A 41 14.38 4.48 3.26
CA THR A 41 15.81 4.25 3.02
C THR A 41 16.07 3.42 1.78
N ASN A 42 15.06 2.70 1.32
CA ASN A 42 15.12 1.86 0.14
C ASN A 42 13.77 1.77 -0.57
N VAL A 43 13.83 1.34 -1.82
CA VAL A 43 12.67 0.99 -2.64
C VAL A 43 12.86 -0.45 -3.11
N THR A 44 11.84 -1.28 -2.94
CA THR A 44 11.81 -2.68 -3.36
C THR A 44 10.69 -2.93 -4.35
N VAL A 45 10.98 -3.68 -5.39
CA VAL A 45 10.02 -4.15 -6.39
C VAL A 45 10.06 -5.67 -6.39
N THR A 46 8.92 -6.32 -6.23
CA THR A 46 8.79 -7.79 -6.23
C THR A 46 7.95 -8.22 -7.41
N GLY A 47 8.52 -9.08 -8.25
CA GLY A 47 7.86 -9.72 -9.37
C GLY A 47 7.29 -11.08 -9.01
N GLN A 48 6.72 -11.75 -10.00
CA GLN A 48 6.17 -13.10 -9.86
C GLN A 48 7.20 -14.20 -10.23
N VAL A 49 8.25 -13.84 -10.97
CA VAL A 49 9.30 -14.73 -11.47
C VAL A 49 10.64 -14.35 -10.85
N THR A 50 11.51 -15.32 -10.67
CA THR A 50 12.89 -15.13 -10.22
C THR A 50 13.63 -14.16 -11.13
N LEU A 51 14.29 -13.19 -10.55
CA LEU A 51 15.08 -12.19 -11.25
C LEU A 51 16.52 -12.67 -11.47
N LEU A 52 17.17 -12.19 -12.54
CA LEU A 52 18.56 -12.50 -12.81
C LEU A 52 19.48 -11.79 -11.81
N THR A 53 20.22 -12.56 -11.01
CA THR A 53 21.19 -12.07 -10.04
C THR A 53 22.58 -11.86 -10.64
N ASP A 54 22.93 -12.63 -11.69
CA ASP A 54 24.28 -12.67 -12.30
C ASP A 54 24.52 -11.56 -13.33
N ALA A 55 23.50 -10.76 -13.65
CA ALA A 55 23.56 -9.66 -14.60
C ALA A 55 22.98 -8.36 -13.99
N PRO A 56 23.67 -7.74 -13.02
CA PRO A 56 23.18 -6.54 -12.33
C PRO A 56 22.90 -5.38 -13.29
N ASP A 57 23.66 -5.27 -14.37
CA ASP A 57 23.48 -4.20 -15.38
C ASP A 57 22.23 -4.40 -16.26
N ALA A 58 21.63 -5.61 -16.25
CA ALA A 58 20.41 -5.90 -16.97
C ALA A 58 19.15 -5.44 -16.23
N SER A 59 19.27 -5.03 -14.98
CA SER A 59 18.18 -4.53 -14.13
C SER A 59 18.41 -3.08 -13.74
N SER A 60 17.36 -2.29 -13.70
CA SER A 60 17.41 -0.90 -13.28
C SER A 60 16.20 -0.53 -12.43
N ILE A 61 16.43 0.24 -11.36
CA ILE A 61 15.41 0.95 -10.61
C ILE A 61 15.86 2.39 -10.47
N THR A 62 15.03 3.32 -10.88
CA THR A 62 15.28 4.76 -10.77
C THR A 62 14.18 5.41 -9.97
N VAL A 63 14.56 6.19 -8.96
CA VAL A 63 13.64 6.97 -8.15
C VAL A 63 13.87 8.46 -8.43
N THR A 64 12.82 9.14 -8.87
CA THR A 64 12.87 10.58 -9.15
C THR A 64 11.98 11.36 -8.18
N ASP A 65 12.47 12.51 -7.78
CA ASP A 65 11.75 13.47 -6.94
C ASP A 65 10.69 14.25 -7.73
N PRO A 66 9.86 15.10 -7.07
CA PRO A 66 8.85 15.92 -7.75
C PRO A 66 9.42 16.88 -8.79
N ASN A 67 10.71 17.21 -8.74
CA ASN A 67 11.40 18.10 -9.68
C ASN A 67 12.08 17.34 -10.82
N GLY A 68 12.01 15.99 -10.81
CA GLY A 68 12.63 15.13 -11.80
C GLY A 68 14.09 14.77 -11.51
N ALA A 69 14.64 15.16 -10.35
CA ALA A 69 15.98 14.78 -9.95
C ALA A 69 16.04 13.34 -9.42
N ARG A 70 17.12 12.62 -9.74
CA ARG A 70 17.34 11.25 -9.30
C ARG A 70 17.79 11.20 -7.85
N VAL A 71 17.11 10.41 -7.02
CA VAL A 71 17.35 10.31 -5.57
C VAL A 71 17.77 8.93 -5.09
N ASP A 72 17.80 7.91 -5.96
CA ASP A 72 18.37 6.60 -5.65
C ASP A 72 19.91 6.65 -5.65
N ASP A 73 20.56 5.62 -5.09
CA ASP A 73 22.01 5.49 -5.07
C ASP A 73 22.57 4.72 -6.28
N GLY A 74 21.69 4.18 -7.13
CA GLY A 74 22.02 3.44 -8.33
C GLY A 74 22.51 2.01 -8.11
N THR A 75 22.62 1.54 -6.86
CA THR A 75 23.05 0.18 -6.54
C THR A 75 21.85 -0.73 -6.35
N ILE A 76 21.73 -1.76 -7.20
CA ILE A 76 20.62 -2.70 -7.14
C ILE A 76 21.06 -3.99 -6.46
N TYR A 77 20.27 -4.43 -5.50
CA TYR A 77 20.39 -5.74 -4.87
C TYR A 77 19.22 -6.61 -5.29
N VAL A 78 19.51 -7.73 -5.94
CA VAL A 78 18.51 -8.70 -6.39
C VAL A 78 18.57 -9.93 -5.50
N VAL A 79 17.42 -10.33 -4.95
CA VAL A 79 17.25 -11.55 -4.16
C VAL A 79 15.97 -12.23 -4.61
N ASP A 80 16.08 -13.41 -5.17
CA ASP A 80 14.96 -14.20 -5.69
C ASP A 80 14.08 -13.37 -6.66
N MET A 81 12.86 -13.08 -6.28
CA MET A 81 11.87 -12.33 -7.05
C MET A 81 11.85 -10.83 -6.75
N SER A 82 12.79 -10.34 -5.94
CA SER A 82 12.79 -8.95 -5.43
C SER A 82 14.06 -8.22 -5.81
N ALA A 83 13.91 -6.98 -6.27
CA ALA A 83 15.01 -6.05 -6.49
C ALA A 83 14.84 -4.83 -5.59
N THR A 84 15.94 -4.40 -4.97
CA THR A 84 15.96 -3.28 -4.02
C THR A 84 17.04 -2.28 -4.42
N VAL A 85 16.72 -0.99 -4.35
CA VAL A 85 17.67 0.12 -4.51
C VAL A 85 17.67 0.99 -3.26
N GLY A 86 18.83 1.51 -2.85
CA GLY A 86 18.95 2.49 -1.78
C GLY A 86 18.41 3.85 -2.21
N VAL A 87 17.81 4.59 -1.29
CA VAL A 87 17.27 5.93 -1.52
C VAL A 87 17.93 6.91 -0.55
N LYS A 88 18.40 8.03 -1.07
CA LYS A 88 18.92 9.14 -0.27
C LYS A 88 17.78 9.75 0.56
N PRO A 89 18.09 10.36 1.72
CA PRO A 89 17.05 11.04 2.50
C PRO A 89 16.26 12.03 1.65
N LEU A 90 14.94 11.88 1.64
CA LEU A 90 14.05 12.72 0.86
C LEU A 90 13.90 14.08 1.55
N THR A 91 14.13 15.15 0.81
CA THR A 91 14.02 16.54 1.29
C THR A 91 12.78 17.25 0.77
N GLU A 92 12.37 16.91 -0.44
CA GLU A 92 11.24 17.56 -1.11
C GLU A 92 9.92 16.85 -0.81
N THR A 93 8.91 17.62 -0.42
CA THR A 93 7.54 17.11 -0.26
C THR A 93 6.85 17.03 -1.62
N GLY A 94 6.23 15.90 -1.92
CA GLY A 94 5.53 15.75 -3.18
C GLY A 94 5.44 14.31 -3.67
N MET A 95 5.19 14.15 -4.97
CA MET A 95 5.03 12.86 -5.62
C MET A 95 6.39 12.40 -6.15
N TYR A 96 6.82 11.24 -5.70
CA TYR A 96 8.00 10.53 -6.18
C TYR A 96 7.61 9.47 -7.18
N THR A 97 8.38 9.32 -8.25
CA THR A 97 8.13 8.32 -9.29
C THR A 97 9.26 7.30 -9.28
N VAL A 98 8.87 6.03 -9.25
CA VAL A 98 9.78 4.89 -9.38
C VAL A 98 9.55 4.26 -10.73
N THR A 99 10.61 4.17 -11.54
CA THR A 99 10.61 3.45 -12.82
C THR A 99 11.55 2.26 -12.70
N TYR A 100 11.13 1.11 -13.17
CA TYR A 100 11.92 -0.11 -13.07
C TYR A 100 11.87 -0.93 -14.37
N SER A 101 12.98 -1.61 -14.64
CA SER A 101 13.13 -2.63 -15.65
C SER A 101 14.02 -3.72 -15.05
N LEU A 102 13.46 -4.88 -14.77
CA LEU A 102 14.10 -5.97 -14.03
C LEU A 102 14.17 -7.20 -14.92
N ALA A 103 15.38 -7.68 -15.18
CA ALA A 103 15.61 -8.88 -15.96
C ALA A 103 15.15 -10.12 -15.18
N ALA A 104 14.35 -10.97 -15.81
CA ALA A 104 13.81 -12.20 -15.23
C ALA A 104 14.51 -13.43 -15.80
N GLU A 105 14.58 -14.49 -15.01
CA GLU A 105 15.16 -15.75 -15.44
C GLU A 105 14.17 -16.52 -16.32
N GLY A 106 14.48 -16.61 -17.63
CA GLY A 106 13.67 -17.37 -18.59
C GLY A 106 12.34 -16.75 -18.98
N ASP A 107 12.09 -15.49 -18.63
CA ASP A 107 10.86 -14.76 -18.94
C ASP A 107 11.17 -13.35 -19.43
N ALA A 108 10.11 -12.62 -19.86
CA ALA A 108 10.21 -11.22 -20.22
C ALA A 108 10.60 -10.35 -19.01
N PRO A 109 11.36 -9.26 -19.22
CA PRO A 109 11.67 -8.32 -18.13
C PRO A 109 10.41 -7.79 -17.48
N LEU A 110 10.45 -7.59 -16.15
CA LEU A 110 9.41 -6.90 -15.41
C LEU A 110 9.64 -5.38 -15.52
N GLU A 111 8.82 -4.72 -16.32
CA GLU A 111 8.94 -3.29 -16.57
C GLU A 111 7.71 -2.54 -16.07
N GLY A 112 7.92 -1.33 -15.60
CA GLY A 112 6.82 -0.46 -15.17
C GLY A 112 7.25 0.74 -14.38
N SER A 113 6.26 1.41 -13.82
CA SER A 113 6.45 2.53 -12.91
C SER A 113 5.33 2.59 -11.88
N PHE A 114 5.64 3.14 -10.72
CA PHE A 114 4.67 3.47 -9.69
C PHE A 114 5.07 4.78 -9.00
N THR A 115 4.16 5.33 -8.22
CA THR A 115 4.41 6.56 -7.48
C THR A 115 4.10 6.37 -6.00
N PHE A 116 4.75 7.16 -5.15
CA PHE A 116 4.37 7.36 -3.76
C PHE A 116 4.50 8.84 -3.41
N LYS A 117 3.74 9.29 -2.42
CA LYS A 117 3.80 10.67 -1.94
C LYS A 117 4.63 10.74 -0.67
N TYR A 118 5.60 11.65 -0.63
CA TYR A 118 6.31 11.98 0.61
C TYR A 118 5.81 13.32 1.15
N MET A 119 5.49 13.34 2.45
CA MET A 119 5.11 14.54 3.19
C MET A 119 6.05 14.63 4.38
N ALA A 120 7.05 15.51 4.29
CA ALA A 120 7.95 15.76 5.43
C ALA A 120 7.09 16.11 6.67
N PRO A 121 7.43 15.58 7.85
CA PRO A 121 6.77 15.99 9.07
C PRO A 121 6.96 17.50 9.23
N SER A 122 5.86 18.23 9.41
CA SER A 122 5.95 19.66 9.71
C SER A 122 6.77 19.81 10.96
N SER A 123 7.96 20.41 10.84
CA SER A 123 8.72 20.82 12.01
C SER A 123 7.86 21.87 12.74
N ILE A 124 7.24 21.46 13.84
CA ILE A 124 6.68 22.41 14.78
C ILE A 124 7.90 23.12 15.33
N SER A 125 8.21 24.31 14.79
CA SER A 125 9.16 25.21 15.46
C SER A 125 8.66 25.36 16.89
N PRO A 126 9.48 25.06 17.91
CA PRO A 126 9.07 25.37 19.26
C PRO A 126 8.84 26.88 19.30
N THR A 127 7.58 27.28 19.39
CA THR A 127 7.20 28.65 19.68
C THR A 127 7.85 28.95 21.01
N GLU A 128 8.82 29.86 21.02
CA GLU A 128 9.41 30.42 22.22
C GLU A 128 8.27 30.78 23.20
N PRO A 129 8.31 30.31 24.44
CA PRO A 129 7.19 30.53 25.36
C PRO A 129 7.10 32.01 25.65
N THR A 130 6.16 32.69 25.01
CA THR A 130 5.67 33.99 25.48
C THR A 130 5.12 33.76 26.88
N PRO A 131 5.56 34.50 27.91
CA PRO A 131 5.04 34.34 29.27
C PRO A 131 3.57 34.67 29.28
N GLU A 132 2.75 33.63 29.30
CA GLU A 132 1.29 33.71 29.40
C GLU A 132 0.90 33.99 30.86
N PRO A 133 0.02 34.98 31.10
CA PRO A 133 -0.51 35.18 32.43
C PRO A 133 -1.31 33.96 32.85
N SER A 134 -0.94 33.44 34.01
CA SER A 134 -1.55 32.30 34.69
C SER A 134 -3.08 32.35 34.66
N GLN A 135 -3.70 31.63 33.76
CA GLN A 135 -5.15 31.37 33.81
C GLN A 135 -5.40 29.98 34.37
N SER A 136 -6.18 30.00 35.46
CA SER A 136 -6.68 28.84 36.18
C SER A 136 -7.22 27.76 35.21
N GLN A 137 -6.66 26.57 35.31
CA GLN A 137 -7.16 25.39 34.60
C GLN A 137 -8.55 25.03 35.17
N THR A 138 -9.58 25.31 34.38
CA THR A 138 -10.88 24.66 34.56
C THR A 138 -10.79 23.29 33.94
N PRO A 139 -11.08 22.18 34.61
CA PRO A 139 -11.01 20.86 34.03
C PRO A 139 -12.07 20.74 32.93
N ALA A 140 -11.63 20.51 31.69
CA ALA A 140 -12.51 20.25 30.58
C ALA A 140 -13.21 18.90 30.78
N SER A 141 -14.45 18.93 31.21
CA SER A 141 -15.33 17.78 31.28
C SER A 141 -15.87 17.46 29.89
N SER A 142 -15.26 16.49 29.19
CA SER A 142 -15.75 15.99 27.91
C SER A 142 -16.16 14.50 27.95
N SER A 143 -16.79 14.09 29.07
CA SER A 143 -17.32 12.71 29.17
C SER A 143 -18.84 12.60 29.13
N PHE A 144 -19.56 13.71 28.82
CA PHE A 144 -21.02 13.70 28.85
C PHE A 144 -21.63 12.77 27.78
N GLY A 145 -21.09 12.73 26.57
CA GLY A 145 -21.62 11.91 25.48
C GLY A 145 -21.48 10.41 25.72
N THR A 146 -20.32 9.98 26.22
CA THR A 146 -20.01 8.56 26.44
C THR A 146 -20.83 7.99 27.62
N ASN A 147 -21.00 8.78 28.68
CA ASN A 147 -21.77 8.35 29.84
C ASN A 147 -23.28 8.23 29.54
N ILE A 148 -23.84 9.12 28.73
CA ILE A 148 -25.24 9.02 28.29
C ILE A 148 -25.48 7.78 27.46
N PHE A 149 -24.57 7.47 26.53
CA PHE A 149 -24.67 6.28 25.70
C PHE A 149 -24.66 4.99 26.52
N ILE A 150 -23.77 4.90 27.52
CA ILE A 150 -23.67 3.73 28.40
C ILE A 150 -24.97 3.59 29.24
N ILE A 151 -25.53 4.68 29.74
CA ILE A 151 -26.78 4.68 30.52
C ILE A 151 -27.95 4.21 29.66
N ILE A 152 -28.08 4.69 28.43
CA ILE A 152 -29.13 4.27 27.49
C ILE A 152 -29.02 2.76 27.20
N LEU A 153 -27.80 2.25 26.96
CA LEU A 153 -27.56 0.85 26.67
C LEU A 153 -27.89 -0.05 27.85
N LEU A 154 -27.59 0.40 29.09
CA LEU A 154 -27.93 -0.30 30.33
C LEU A 154 -29.43 -0.35 30.55
N VAL A 155 -30.14 0.75 30.34
CA VAL A 155 -31.62 0.83 30.47
C VAL A 155 -32.27 -0.11 29.43
N LEU A 156 -31.79 -0.12 28.20
CA LEU A 156 -32.31 -0.99 27.15
C LEU A 156 -32.11 -2.48 27.49
N ALA A 157 -30.96 -2.84 28.06
CA ALA A 157 -30.69 -4.20 28.52
C ALA A 157 -31.66 -4.64 29.63
N VAL A 158 -31.97 -3.74 30.57
CA VAL A 158 -32.95 -4.03 31.64
C VAL A 158 -34.36 -4.22 31.05
N PHE A 159 -34.77 -3.42 30.09
CA PHE A 159 -36.09 -3.58 29.45
C PHE A 159 -36.19 -4.91 28.70
N VAL A 160 -35.14 -5.33 28.00
CA VAL A 160 -35.13 -6.61 27.31
C VAL A 160 -35.21 -7.79 28.29
N THR A 161 -34.46 -7.74 29.40
CA THR A 161 -34.50 -8.83 30.41
C THR A 161 -35.84 -8.92 31.11
N VAL A 162 -36.45 -7.77 31.48
CA VAL A 162 -37.79 -7.74 32.08
C VAL A 162 -38.86 -8.20 31.08
N GLY A 163 -38.79 -7.76 29.84
CA GLY A 163 -39.68 -8.19 28.77
C GLY A 163 -39.64 -9.71 28.52
N LEU A 164 -38.42 -10.28 28.42
CA LEU A 164 -38.25 -11.73 28.31
C LEU A 164 -38.76 -12.48 29.52
N SER A 165 -38.56 -11.97 30.72
CA SER A 165 -39.03 -12.59 31.97
C SER A 165 -40.58 -12.61 32.04
N LEU A 166 -41.21 -11.52 31.66
CA LEU A 166 -42.71 -11.44 31.64
C LEU A 166 -43.27 -12.35 30.50
N TYR A 167 -42.60 -12.38 29.37
CA TYR A 167 -42.99 -13.27 28.26
C TYR A 167 -42.87 -14.73 28.66
N ALA A 168 -41.79 -15.13 29.30
CA ALA A 168 -41.58 -16.49 29.81
C ALA A 168 -42.67 -16.84 30.84
N ARG A 169 -43.00 -15.93 31.76
CA ARG A 169 -44.00 -16.17 32.76
C ARG A 169 -45.40 -16.35 32.17
N LYS A 170 -45.73 -15.61 31.10
CA LYS A 170 -46.99 -15.78 30.36
C LYS A 170 -47.06 -17.14 29.70
N LEU A 171 -45.97 -17.58 29.03
CA LEU A 171 -45.91 -18.91 28.40
C LEU A 171 -46.04 -20.08 29.38
N PHE A 172 -45.51 -19.94 30.59
CA PHE A 172 -45.58 -20.98 31.62
C PHE A 172 -46.88 -20.92 32.47
N SER A 173 -47.64 -19.81 32.41
CA SER A 173 -48.95 -19.67 33.10
C SER A 173 -50.13 -20.22 32.32
N GLU A 174 -49.96 -20.54 31.04
CA GLU A 174 -51.02 -21.08 30.17
C GLU A 174 -50.89 -22.60 29.99
N ARG A 175 -50.09 -23.27 30.81
CA ARG A 175 -50.00 -24.74 30.88
C ARG A 175 -50.62 -25.22 32.24
#